data_a717d6820e4d30e3b2d7b43bf791c0a5
#
_entry.id   a717d6820e4d30e3b2d7b43bf791c0a5
#
_cell.length_a   1.000
_cell.length_b   1.000
_cell.length_c   1.000
_cell.angle_alpha   90.00
_cell.angle_beta   90.00
_cell.angle_gamma   90.00
#
_symmetry.space_group_name_H-M   'P 1'
#
loop_
_entity.id
_entity.type
_entity.pdbx_description
1 polymer ?
#
loop_
_entity_poly.entity_id
_entity_poly.type
_entity_poly.pdbx_seq_one_letter_code
_entity_poly.pdbx_strand_id
1 'polypeptide(L)'
;MSKFWFDYTKDIVPNHMISVDVNDMPEFFRNDRFKGKSMMCKKLEMLPIECIVRGYITGSGWGSYKKKGTVCSIKLKEGLKESDKLPEPIYTPSTKAEIGLHDENISFEKSVEILEKIYPGKGAGYAEQIKDYTIALYKKCAEYALSKGIIIADTKFEFGLDENGNVILGDEMLTPDSSRFWPLEGYEAGKSQPSFDKQFVRDWLKANPDNDLLLPDEVVVKTVDKYKEAFELLTGHKFN
;
A
#
# COMPACT_ATOMS: atom_id res chain seq x y z
N MET A 1 5.50 11.14 -3.94
CA MET A 1 5.82 9.70 -4.11
C MET A 1 4.83 9.02 -5.06
N SER A 2 3.53 9.04 -4.85
CA SER A 2 2.55 8.38 -5.74
C SER A 2 2.70 8.76 -7.22
N LYS A 3 2.93 10.06 -7.55
CA LYS A 3 3.20 10.49 -8.94
C LYS A 3 4.36 9.70 -9.58
N PHE A 4 5.48 9.55 -8.85
CA PHE A 4 6.64 8.79 -9.35
C PHE A 4 6.25 7.35 -9.71
N TRP A 5 5.53 6.67 -8.83
CA TRP A 5 5.11 5.29 -9.07
C TRP A 5 4.04 5.16 -10.16
N PHE A 6 3.10 6.09 -10.23
CA PHE A 6 2.11 6.13 -11.32
C PHE A 6 2.79 6.28 -12.69
N ASP A 7 3.80 7.15 -12.80
CA ASP A 7 4.57 7.30 -14.04
C ASP A 7 5.39 6.04 -14.36
N TYR A 8 5.98 5.41 -13.33
CA TYR A 8 6.82 4.22 -13.46
C TYR A 8 6.05 2.97 -13.89
N THR A 9 4.77 2.88 -13.55
CA THR A 9 3.94 1.68 -13.73
C THR A 9 2.82 1.84 -14.76
N LYS A 10 2.79 2.94 -15.50
CA LYS A 10 1.76 3.24 -16.52
C LYS A 10 1.63 2.20 -17.62
N ASP A 11 2.63 1.35 -17.81
CA ASP A 11 2.66 0.24 -18.75
C ASP A 11 1.95 -1.03 -18.24
N ILE A 12 1.63 -1.09 -16.94
CA ILE A 12 0.91 -2.22 -16.33
C ILE A 12 -0.58 -1.93 -16.26
N VAL A 13 -0.96 -0.77 -15.70
CA VAL A 13 -2.35 -0.37 -15.52
C VAL A 13 -2.46 1.15 -15.59
N PRO A 14 -3.50 1.70 -16.24
CA PRO A 14 -3.76 3.12 -16.18
C PRO A 14 -4.12 3.55 -14.76
N ASN A 15 -3.79 4.80 -14.40
CA ASN A 15 -4.09 5.35 -13.08
C ASN A 15 -4.99 6.61 -13.18
N HIS A 16 -5.51 7.02 -12.05
CA HIS A 16 -6.47 8.12 -11.96
C HIS A 16 -5.84 9.53 -11.98
N MET A 17 -4.51 9.66 -11.88
CA MET A 17 -3.85 10.95 -11.82
C MET A 17 -4.03 11.74 -13.12
N ILE A 18 -4.51 12.97 -13.00
CA ILE A 18 -4.58 13.94 -14.11
C ILE A 18 -3.36 14.86 -14.05
N SER A 19 -3.16 15.55 -12.91
CA SER A 19 -2.05 16.46 -12.71
C SER A 19 -1.70 16.64 -11.23
N VAL A 20 -0.44 16.99 -10.97
CA VAL A 20 0.03 17.47 -9.65
C VAL A 20 0.44 18.93 -9.71
N ASP A 21 0.36 19.58 -10.88
CA ASP A 21 0.59 21.02 -11.01
C ASP A 21 -0.67 21.78 -10.58
N VAL A 22 -0.53 22.64 -9.58
CA VAL A 22 -1.65 23.47 -9.10
C VAL A 22 -2.20 24.41 -10.17
N ASN A 23 -1.41 24.74 -11.20
CA ASN A 23 -1.88 25.58 -12.31
C ASN A 23 -2.92 24.87 -13.19
N ASP A 24 -2.93 23.55 -13.21
CA ASP A 24 -3.92 22.73 -13.93
C ASP A 24 -5.22 22.54 -13.13
N MET A 25 -5.21 22.95 -11.85
CA MET A 25 -6.33 22.74 -10.93
C MET A 25 -7.30 23.93 -10.93
N PRO A 26 -8.51 23.78 -10.36
CA PRO A 26 -9.41 24.91 -10.12
C PRO A 26 -8.73 26.06 -9.37
N GLU A 27 -9.16 27.30 -9.60
CA GLU A 27 -8.53 28.52 -9.11
C GLU A 27 -8.22 28.51 -7.60
N PHE A 28 -9.11 27.95 -6.79
CA PHE A 28 -8.92 27.79 -5.35
C PHE A 28 -7.60 27.10 -4.97
N PHE A 29 -7.15 26.16 -5.79
CA PHE A 29 -5.92 25.37 -5.53
C PHE A 29 -4.66 26.01 -6.10
N ARG A 30 -4.75 27.09 -6.93
CA ARG A 30 -3.63 27.73 -7.61
C ARG A 30 -2.82 28.64 -6.70
N ASN A 31 -2.31 28.10 -5.60
CA ASN A 31 -1.48 28.85 -4.67
C ASN A 31 -0.46 27.94 -3.97
N ASP A 32 0.57 28.55 -3.38
CA ASP A 32 1.70 27.84 -2.78
C ASP A 32 1.32 26.92 -1.62
N ARG A 33 0.18 27.16 -0.96
CA ARG A 33 -0.32 26.30 0.12
C ARG A 33 -0.58 24.87 -0.34
N PHE A 34 -1.00 24.69 -1.59
CA PHE A 34 -1.36 23.39 -2.16
C PHE A 34 -0.28 22.79 -3.06
N LYS A 35 0.73 23.58 -3.42
CA LYS A 35 1.85 23.14 -4.25
C LYS A 35 2.57 21.96 -3.60
N GLY A 36 2.76 20.87 -4.34
CA GLY A 36 3.39 19.63 -3.88
C GLY A 36 2.56 18.80 -2.91
N LYS A 37 1.33 19.24 -2.55
CA LYS A 37 0.44 18.58 -1.59
C LYS A 37 -0.88 18.13 -2.19
N SER A 38 -1.14 18.46 -3.44
CA SER A 38 -2.41 18.20 -4.11
C SER A 38 -2.20 17.41 -5.38
N MET A 39 -3.16 16.57 -5.69
CA MET A 39 -3.23 15.80 -6.93
C MET A 39 -4.66 15.91 -7.48
N MET A 40 -4.79 16.30 -8.73
CA MET A 40 -6.07 16.25 -9.45
C MET A 40 -6.22 14.87 -10.07
N CYS A 41 -7.34 14.23 -9.79
CA CYS A 41 -7.61 12.85 -10.19
C CYS A 41 -8.92 12.73 -10.96
N LYS A 42 -9.01 11.71 -11.81
CA LYS A 42 -10.31 11.27 -12.35
C LYS A 42 -11.17 10.74 -11.23
N LYS A 43 -12.47 11.03 -11.28
CA LYS A 43 -13.43 10.39 -10.38
C LYS A 43 -13.64 8.96 -10.83
N LEU A 44 -13.46 8.01 -9.94
CA LEU A 44 -13.67 6.59 -10.18
C LEU A 44 -14.82 6.09 -9.29
N GLU A 45 -15.49 5.05 -9.76
CA GLU A 45 -16.31 4.19 -8.91
C GLU A 45 -15.39 3.18 -8.22
N MET A 46 -15.03 3.46 -6.95
CA MET A 46 -14.05 2.64 -6.23
C MET A 46 -14.58 1.25 -5.91
N LEU A 47 -13.79 0.23 -6.21
CA LEU A 47 -14.10 -1.14 -5.83
C LEU A 47 -13.91 -1.32 -4.31
N PRO A 48 -14.82 -2.01 -3.60
CA PRO A 48 -14.79 -2.13 -2.14
C PRO A 48 -13.82 -3.22 -1.66
N ILE A 49 -12.67 -3.35 -2.30
CA ILE A 49 -11.62 -4.32 -1.98
C ILE A 49 -10.30 -3.58 -1.82
N GLU A 50 -9.66 -3.74 -0.68
CA GLU A 50 -8.27 -3.38 -0.50
C GLU A 50 -7.37 -4.49 -1.04
N CYS A 51 -6.56 -4.16 -2.02
CA CYS A 51 -5.70 -5.10 -2.72
C CYS A 51 -4.32 -5.15 -2.06
N ILE A 52 -4.20 -5.97 -1.00
CA ILE A 52 -2.96 -6.12 -0.26
C ILE A 52 -2.11 -7.22 -0.90
N VAL A 53 -0.84 -6.93 -1.10
CA VAL A 53 0.16 -7.89 -1.57
C VAL A 53 1.32 -7.97 -0.59
N ARG A 54 1.80 -9.18 -0.35
CA ARG A 54 2.89 -9.45 0.59
C ARG A 54 4.00 -10.24 -0.08
N GLY A 55 5.20 -9.69 -0.09
CA GLY A 55 6.42 -10.42 -0.47
C GLY A 55 7.19 -10.95 0.73
N TYR A 56 6.83 -10.48 1.92
CA TYR A 56 7.41 -10.91 3.21
C TYR A 56 6.29 -11.14 4.22
N ILE A 57 6.52 -12.08 5.16
CA ILE A 57 5.51 -12.41 6.17
C ILE A 57 5.69 -11.54 7.42
N THR A 58 4.83 -10.52 7.56
CA THR A 58 4.89 -9.54 8.66
C THR A 58 3.51 -9.03 9.04
N GLY A 59 3.41 -8.24 10.09
CA GLY A 59 2.20 -7.55 10.53
C GLY A 59 1.02 -8.52 10.74
N SER A 60 -0.17 -8.15 10.21
CA SER A 60 -1.38 -8.99 10.31
C SER A 60 -1.22 -10.35 9.61
N GLY A 61 -0.44 -10.41 8.51
CA GLY A 61 -0.12 -11.66 7.83
C GLY A 61 0.67 -12.61 8.73
N TRP A 62 1.70 -12.13 9.41
CA TRP A 62 2.44 -12.91 10.41
C TRP A 62 1.55 -13.37 11.56
N GLY A 63 0.68 -12.47 12.07
CA GLY A 63 -0.27 -12.81 13.12
C GLY A 63 -1.25 -13.92 12.71
N SER A 64 -1.73 -13.90 11.47
CA SER A 64 -2.59 -14.94 10.90
C SER A 64 -1.85 -16.27 10.74
N TYR A 65 -0.66 -16.22 10.14
CA TYR A 65 0.17 -17.40 9.93
C TYR A 65 0.52 -18.11 11.24
N LYS A 66 0.94 -17.39 12.28
CA LYS A 66 1.22 -17.98 13.60
C LYS A 66 0.04 -18.73 14.17
N LYS A 67 -1.19 -18.27 13.92
CA LYS A 67 -2.40 -18.87 14.50
C LYS A 67 -2.91 -20.05 13.68
N LYS A 68 -2.81 -19.97 12.35
CA LYS A 68 -3.54 -20.87 11.43
C LYS A 68 -2.66 -21.53 10.37
N GLY A 69 -1.39 -21.15 10.22
CA GLY A 69 -0.54 -21.58 9.10
C GLY A 69 -0.97 -21.03 7.74
N THR A 70 -1.95 -20.10 7.74
CA THR A 70 -2.54 -19.53 6.51
C THR A 70 -2.66 -18.02 6.61
N VAL A 71 -2.69 -17.35 5.45
CA VAL A 71 -3.07 -15.93 5.30
C VAL A 71 -4.13 -15.84 4.20
N CYS A 72 -5.29 -15.27 4.49
CA CYS A 72 -6.41 -15.16 3.51
C CYS A 72 -6.71 -16.52 2.83
N SER A 73 -6.76 -17.60 3.61
CA SER A 73 -6.94 -18.98 3.16
C SER A 73 -5.76 -19.58 2.36
N ILE A 74 -4.71 -18.82 2.06
CA ILE A 74 -3.50 -19.32 1.39
C ILE A 74 -2.66 -20.07 2.43
N LYS A 75 -2.46 -21.37 2.21
CA LYS A 75 -1.56 -22.19 3.04
C LYS A 75 -0.10 -21.84 2.72
N LEU A 76 0.65 -21.47 3.74
CA LEU A 76 2.07 -21.17 3.61
C LEU A 76 2.94 -22.35 4.08
N LYS A 77 4.21 -22.34 3.66
CA LYS A 77 5.21 -23.33 4.12
C LYS A 77 5.34 -23.26 5.64
N GLU A 78 5.49 -24.41 6.27
CA GLU A 78 5.77 -24.52 7.69
C GLU A 78 7.18 -24.00 8.04
N GLY A 79 7.33 -23.48 9.26
CA GLY A 79 8.62 -23.03 9.77
C GLY A 79 9.02 -21.62 9.35
N LEU A 80 8.14 -20.83 8.71
CA LEU A 80 8.41 -19.42 8.44
C LEU A 80 8.58 -18.65 9.76
N LYS A 81 9.51 -17.70 9.73
CA LYS A 81 9.79 -16.76 10.81
C LYS A 81 9.25 -15.37 10.43
N GLU A 82 9.11 -14.51 11.43
CA GLU A 82 8.72 -13.11 11.17
C GLU A 82 9.71 -12.44 10.21
N SER A 83 9.18 -11.68 9.28
CA SER A 83 9.94 -11.01 8.22
C SER A 83 10.60 -11.93 7.18
N ASP A 84 10.34 -13.25 7.17
CA ASP A 84 10.81 -14.10 6.09
C ASP A 84 10.28 -13.64 4.74
N LYS A 85 11.16 -13.68 3.73
CA LYS A 85 10.77 -13.49 2.33
C LYS A 85 9.95 -14.68 1.86
N LEU A 86 8.81 -14.42 1.26
CA LEU A 86 7.98 -15.46 0.63
C LEU A 86 8.59 -15.88 -0.73
N PRO A 87 8.46 -17.15 -1.12
CA PRO A 87 8.95 -17.62 -2.42
C PRO A 87 8.36 -16.84 -3.60
N GLU A 88 7.06 -16.52 -3.51
CA GLU A 88 6.33 -15.66 -4.43
C GLU A 88 5.47 -14.67 -3.63
N PRO A 89 5.25 -13.46 -4.15
CA PRO A 89 4.31 -12.54 -3.52
C PRO A 89 2.91 -13.13 -3.51
N ILE A 90 2.19 -12.95 -2.40
CA ILE A 90 0.82 -13.43 -2.24
C ILE A 90 -0.17 -12.27 -2.21
N TYR A 91 -1.30 -12.44 -2.90
CA TYR A 91 -2.43 -11.52 -2.86
C TYR A 91 -3.32 -11.85 -1.66
N THR A 92 -3.48 -10.89 -0.76
CA THR A 92 -4.19 -11.07 0.52
C THR A 92 -5.21 -9.95 0.72
N PRO A 93 -6.32 -9.97 -0.02
CA PRO A 93 -7.29 -8.88 0.00
C PRO A 93 -7.96 -8.69 1.36
N SER A 94 -8.47 -7.49 1.60
CA SER A 94 -9.40 -7.20 2.68
C SER A 94 -10.62 -6.44 2.16
N THR A 95 -11.70 -6.48 2.94
CA THR A 95 -12.83 -5.59 2.71
C THR A 95 -12.41 -4.17 3.02
N LYS A 96 -13.04 -3.20 2.37
CA LYS A 96 -12.98 -1.80 2.79
C LYS A 96 -14.17 -1.56 3.72
N ALA A 97 -13.90 -1.55 5.02
CA ALA A 97 -14.93 -1.35 6.02
C ALA A 97 -15.50 0.08 6.00
N GLU A 98 -16.74 0.24 6.48
CA GLU A 98 -17.29 1.55 6.76
C GLU A 98 -16.48 2.25 7.87
N ILE A 99 -16.50 3.59 7.86
CA ILE A 99 -15.77 4.40 8.85
C ILE A 99 -16.15 3.97 10.27
N GLY A 100 -15.13 3.55 11.04
CA GLY A 100 -15.31 3.08 12.43
C GLY A 100 -15.36 1.55 12.59
N LEU A 101 -15.37 0.79 11.52
CA LEU A 101 -15.19 -0.66 11.52
C LEU A 101 -13.78 -1.04 11.05
N HIS A 102 -13.32 -2.23 11.41
CA HIS A 102 -12.03 -2.74 10.97
C HIS A 102 -12.16 -3.51 9.66
N ASP A 103 -11.19 -3.31 8.76
CA ASP A 103 -11.05 -4.09 7.55
C ASP A 103 -10.82 -5.57 7.89
N GLU A 104 -11.54 -6.45 7.21
CA GLU A 104 -11.42 -7.89 7.39
C GLU A 104 -10.62 -8.51 6.26
N ASN A 105 -9.56 -9.26 6.62
CA ASN A 105 -8.85 -10.09 5.65
C ASN A 105 -9.79 -11.16 5.10
N ILE A 106 -9.93 -11.22 3.78
CA ILE A 106 -10.81 -12.16 3.08
C ILE A 106 -10.00 -13.05 2.13
N SER A 107 -10.58 -14.17 1.71
CA SER A 107 -9.99 -14.98 0.64
C SER A 107 -10.26 -14.34 -0.73
N PHE A 108 -9.52 -14.77 -1.75
CA PHE A 108 -9.76 -14.36 -3.13
C PHE A 108 -11.19 -14.69 -3.57
N GLU A 109 -11.69 -15.90 -3.25
CA GLU A 109 -13.05 -16.34 -3.58
C GLU A 109 -14.08 -15.41 -2.95
N LYS A 110 -13.83 -14.94 -1.71
CA LYS A 110 -14.71 -13.99 -1.05
C LYS A 110 -14.73 -12.63 -1.74
N SER A 111 -13.59 -12.16 -2.25
CA SER A 111 -13.55 -10.94 -3.05
C SER A 111 -14.35 -11.07 -4.36
N VAL A 112 -14.30 -12.25 -5.00
CA VAL A 112 -15.15 -12.57 -6.18
C VAL A 112 -16.62 -12.48 -5.83
N GLU A 113 -17.06 -13.13 -4.72
CA GLU A 113 -18.46 -13.08 -4.28
C GLU A 113 -18.95 -11.63 -4.05
N ILE A 114 -18.11 -10.81 -3.41
CA ILE A 114 -18.45 -9.40 -3.13
C ILE A 114 -18.63 -8.63 -4.44
N LEU A 115 -17.67 -8.75 -5.34
CA LEU A 115 -17.71 -8.01 -6.62
C LEU A 115 -18.80 -8.53 -7.54
N GLU A 116 -19.06 -9.85 -7.56
CA GLU A 116 -20.13 -10.42 -8.38
C GLU A 116 -21.51 -9.98 -7.90
N LYS A 117 -21.70 -9.79 -6.59
CA LYS A 117 -22.94 -9.24 -6.04
C LYS A 117 -23.20 -7.79 -6.48
N ILE A 118 -22.14 -6.99 -6.63
CA ILE A 118 -22.24 -5.58 -7.02
C ILE A 118 -22.31 -5.45 -8.56
N TYR A 119 -21.52 -6.26 -9.27
CA TYR A 119 -21.37 -6.24 -10.72
C TYR A 119 -21.71 -7.62 -11.33
N PRO A 120 -23.00 -8.00 -11.38
CA PRO A 120 -23.42 -9.33 -11.84
C PRO A 120 -22.90 -9.65 -13.26
N GLY A 121 -22.21 -10.79 -13.39
CA GLY A 121 -21.62 -11.25 -14.64
C GLY A 121 -20.28 -10.58 -15.01
N LYS A 122 -19.78 -9.65 -14.18
CA LYS A 122 -18.49 -8.97 -14.38
C LYS A 122 -17.56 -9.04 -13.16
N GLY A 123 -18.14 -9.27 -11.98
CA GLY A 123 -17.41 -9.18 -10.71
C GLY A 123 -16.23 -10.14 -10.62
N ALA A 124 -16.37 -11.37 -11.11
CA ALA A 124 -15.27 -12.33 -11.17
C ALA A 124 -14.10 -11.82 -12.06
N GLY A 125 -14.42 -11.22 -13.20
CA GLY A 125 -13.43 -10.62 -14.09
C GLY A 125 -12.70 -9.44 -13.46
N TYR A 126 -13.42 -8.61 -12.70
CA TYR A 126 -12.79 -7.51 -11.94
C TYR A 126 -11.88 -8.04 -10.83
N ALA A 127 -12.31 -9.06 -10.09
CA ALA A 127 -11.51 -9.67 -9.03
C ALA A 127 -10.18 -10.23 -9.57
N GLU A 128 -10.21 -10.93 -10.70
CA GLU A 128 -8.99 -11.43 -11.34
C GLU A 128 -8.10 -10.28 -11.82
N GLN A 129 -8.64 -9.26 -12.48
CA GLN A 129 -7.87 -8.12 -12.96
C GLN A 129 -7.16 -7.37 -11.83
N ILE A 130 -7.86 -7.04 -10.73
CA ILE A 130 -7.23 -6.33 -9.61
C ILE A 130 -6.18 -7.19 -8.90
N LYS A 131 -6.36 -8.50 -8.82
CA LYS A 131 -5.34 -9.43 -8.31
C LYS A 131 -4.10 -9.42 -9.19
N ASP A 132 -4.27 -9.58 -10.50
CA ASP A 132 -3.17 -9.67 -11.46
C ASP A 132 -2.40 -8.34 -11.53
N TYR A 133 -3.09 -7.20 -11.58
CA TYR A 133 -2.46 -5.89 -11.51
C TYR A 133 -1.70 -5.69 -10.20
N THR A 134 -2.28 -6.09 -9.07
CA THR A 134 -1.63 -5.98 -7.76
C THR A 134 -0.31 -6.73 -7.71
N ILE A 135 -0.28 -7.98 -8.19
CA ILE A 135 0.94 -8.80 -8.22
C ILE A 135 1.97 -8.23 -9.21
N ALA A 136 1.54 -7.80 -10.40
CA ALA A 136 2.43 -7.21 -11.40
C ALA A 136 3.06 -5.90 -10.93
N LEU A 137 2.24 -4.99 -10.36
CA LEU A 137 2.70 -3.73 -9.77
C LEU A 137 3.72 -3.99 -8.67
N TYR A 138 3.41 -4.91 -7.75
CA TYR A 138 4.31 -5.25 -6.65
C TYR A 138 5.65 -5.78 -7.16
N LYS A 139 5.65 -6.77 -8.05
CA LYS A 139 6.89 -7.38 -8.57
C LYS A 139 7.79 -6.32 -9.19
N LYS A 140 7.26 -5.49 -10.08
CA LYS A 140 8.02 -4.42 -10.75
C LYS A 140 8.58 -3.39 -9.76
N CYS A 141 7.74 -2.92 -8.84
CA CYS A 141 8.15 -1.89 -7.89
C CYS A 141 9.09 -2.42 -6.80
N ALA A 142 8.91 -3.65 -6.34
CA ALA A 142 9.77 -4.28 -5.34
C ALA A 142 11.19 -4.52 -5.89
N GLU A 143 11.32 -4.94 -7.15
CA GLU A 143 12.62 -5.07 -7.81
C GLU A 143 13.34 -3.71 -7.91
N TYR A 144 12.62 -2.67 -8.33
CA TYR A 144 13.17 -1.33 -8.39
C TYR A 144 13.60 -0.82 -7.01
N ALA A 145 12.71 -0.93 -6.00
CA ALA A 145 13.00 -0.46 -4.64
C ALA A 145 14.20 -1.20 -4.03
N LEU A 146 14.33 -2.51 -4.29
CA LEU A 146 15.47 -3.30 -3.85
C LEU A 146 16.79 -2.78 -4.44
N SER A 147 16.80 -2.35 -5.72
CA SER A 147 17.95 -1.72 -6.35
C SER A 147 18.35 -0.37 -5.72
N LYS A 148 17.41 0.24 -4.97
CA LYS A 148 17.60 1.50 -4.22
C LYS A 148 17.88 1.27 -2.73
N GLY A 149 18.08 0.02 -2.31
CA GLY A 149 18.35 -0.32 -0.92
C GLY A 149 17.11 -0.38 -0.03
N ILE A 150 15.91 -0.48 -0.62
CA ILE A 150 14.64 -0.57 0.10
C ILE A 150 13.93 -1.88 -0.23
N ILE A 151 13.50 -2.59 0.81
CA ILE A 151 12.61 -3.74 0.72
C ILE A 151 11.17 -3.24 0.89
N ILE A 152 10.31 -3.52 -0.10
CA ILE A 152 8.86 -3.38 0.05
C ILE A 152 8.34 -4.70 0.62
N ALA A 153 8.02 -4.74 1.91
CA ALA A 153 7.58 -5.98 2.56
C ALA A 153 6.14 -6.33 2.18
N ASP A 154 5.26 -5.38 2.24
CA ASP A 154 3.88 -5.43 1.78
C ASP A 154 3.40 -4.03 1.37
N THR A 155 2.31 -4.01 0.63
CA THR A 155 1.64 -2.77 0.24
C THR A 155 0.17 -3.03 -0.03
N LYS A 156 -0.60 -1.95 -0.03
CA LYS A 156 -2.02 -1.90 -0.37
C LYS A 156 -2.21 -1.06 -1.63
N PHE A 157 -2.97 -1.57 -2.59
CA PHE A 157 -3.48 -0.81 -3.73
C PHE A 157 -5.00 -0.75 -3.68
N GLU A 158 -5.55 0.29 -4.28
CA GLU A 158 -6.99 0.44 -4.49
C GLU A 158 -7.28 0.66 -5.97
N PHE A 159 -8.36 0.07 -6.45
CA PHE A 159 -8.79 0.20 -7.82
C PHE A 159 -10.22 0.69 -7.88
N GLY A 160 -10.55 1.34 -8.98
CA GLY A 160 -11.92 1.74 -9.30
C GLY A 160 -12.20 1.55 -10.77
N LEU A 161 -13.44 1.78 -11.16
CA LEU A 161 -13.89 1.73 -12.54
C LEU A 161 -14.02 3.15 -13.09
N ASP A 162 -13.56 3.33 -14.32
CA ASP A 162 -13.87 4.53 -15.10
C ASP A 162 -15.31 4.46 -15.65
N GLU A 163 -15.71 5.49 -16.38
CA GLU A 163 -17.04 5.59 -17.02
C GLU A 163 -17.34 4.50 -18.05
N ASN A 164 -16.31 3.81 -18.54
CA ASN A 164 -16.43 2.71 -19.50
C ASN A 164 -16.35 1.32 -18.82
N GLY A 165 -16.20 1.29 -17.49
CA GLY A 165 -16.04 0.05 -16.72
C GLY A 165 -14.64 -0.56 -16.79
N ASN A 166 -13.63 0.21 -17.19
CA ASN A 166 -12.23 -0.24 -17.15
C ASN A 166 -11.67 -0.11 -15.74
N VAL A 167 -10.87 -1.08 -15.33
CA VAL A 167 -10.16 -1.05 -14.04
C VAL A 167 -9.00 -0.06 -14.09
N ILE A 168 -9.03 0.90 -13.17
CA ILE A 168 -8.05 1.99 -13.03
C ILE A 168 -7.45 1.95 -11.64
N LEU A 169 -6.13 2.11 -11.53
CA LEU A 169 -5.45 2.27 -10.24
C LEU A 169 -5.80 3.64 -9.63
N GLY A 170 -6.34 3.61 -8.42
CA GLY A 170 -6.75 4.79 -7.66
C GLY A 170 -5.95 4.97 -6.38
N ASP A 171 -6.42 5.88 -5.52
CA ASP A 171 -5.87 6.19 -4.22
C ASP A 171 -4.37 6.56 -4.26
N GLU A 172 -3.63 6.29 -3.20
CA GLU A 172 -2.18 6.44 -3.15
C GLU A 172 -1.46 5.18 -3.62
N MET A 173 -0.21 5.33 -4.02
CA MET A 173 0.60 4.21 -4.46
C MET A 173 1.97 4.22 -3.80
N LEU A 174 2.31 3.13 -3.09
CA LEU A 174 3.65 2.86 -2.53
C LEU A 174 4.23 4.05 -1.77
N THR A 175 3.42 4.60 -0.87
CA THR A 175 3.86 5.60 0.10
C THR A 175 4.22 4.92 1.42
N PRO A 176 4.95 5.58 2.31
CA PRO A 176 5.18 5.06 3.65
C PRO A 176 3.91 4.87 4.49
N ASP A 177 2.77 5.40 4.03
CA ASP A 177 1.48 5.22 4.69
C ASP A 177 0.79 3.92 4.29
N SER A 178 0.81 3.59 2.99
CA SER A 178 0.19 2.39 2.42
C SER A 178 1.10 1.16 2.38
N SER A 179 2.39 1.30 2.70
CA SER A 179 3.41 0.27 2.48
C SER A 179 4.34 0.12 3.67
N ARG A 180 4.91 -1.08 3.87
CA ARG A 180 6.05 -1.29 4.75
C ARG A 180 7.34 -1.27 3.96
N PHE A 181 8.15 -0.26 4.22
CA PHE A 181 9.47 -0.10 3.63
C PHE A 181 10.55 -0.38 4.67
N TRP A 182 11.39 -1.36 4.40
CA TRP A 182 12.53 -1.69 5.26
C TRP A 182 13.85 -1.32 4.58
N PRO A 183 14.85 -0.84 5.31
CA PRO A 183 16.20 -0.76 4.78
C PRO A 183 16.69 -2.17 4.43
N LEU A 184 17.30 -2.31 3.25
CA LEU A 184 17.95 -3.56 2.84
C LEU A 184 19.17 -3.84 3.73
N GLU A 185 19.89 -2.78 4.09
CA GLU A 185 21.01 -2.87 5.02
C GLU A 185 20.51 -3.27 6.40
N GLY A 186 21.10 -4.33 6.97
CA GLY A 186 20.72 -4.86 8.28
C GLY A 186 19.41 -5.66 8.30
N TYR A 187 18.79 -5.93 7.14
CA TYR A 187 17.66 -6.84 7.08
C TYR A 187 18.06 -8.24 7.56
N GLU A 188 17.27 -8.79 8.47
CA GLU A 188 17.46 -10.14 9.02
C GLU A 188 16.10 -10.77 9.33
N ALA A 189 15.82 -11.91 8.72
CA ALA A 189 14.61 -12.68 9.00
C ALA A 189 14.58 -13.21 10.45
N GLY A 190 13.40 -13.39 11.01
CA GLY A 190 13.20 -13.90 12.37
C GLY A 190 12.95 -12.83 13.43
N LYS A 191 12.96 -11.58 13.05
CA LYS A 191 12.68 -10.43 13.93
C LYS A 191 11.91 -9.33 13.21
N SER A 192 11.32 -8.42 13.97
CA SER A 192 10.76 -7.16 13.43
C SER A 192 11.87 -6.31 12.81
N GLN A 193 11.56 -5.60 11.72
CA GLN A 193 12.52 -4.80 10.99
C GLN A 193 12.39 -3.30 11.32
N PRO A 194 13.50 -2.53 11.30
CA PRO A 194 13.42 -1.08 11.20
C PRO A 194 12.60 -0.70 9.95
N SER A 195 11.88 0.40 10.02
CA SER A 195 10.97 0.78 8.94
C SER A 195 11.06 2.27 8.60
N PHE A 196 10.83 2.61 7.33
CA PHE A 196 10.65 3.98 6.86
C PHE A 196 9.18 4.43 6.92
N ASP A 197 8.29 3.58 7.42
CA ASP A 197 6.87 3.85 7.53
C ASP A 197 6.45 4.30 8.95
N LYS A 198 5.15 4.33 9.20
CA LYS A 198 4.55 4.71 10.49
C LYS A 198 4.74 3.68 11.64
N GLN A 199 5.60 2.67 11.48
CA GLN A 199 5.83 1.68 12.53
C GLN A 199 6.43 2.33 13.79
N PHE A 200 7.31 3.32 13.62
CA PHE A 200 7.88 4.07 14.73
C PHE A 200 6.80 4.77 15.58
N VAL A 201 5.82 5.40 14.94
CA VAL A 201 4.66 6.00 15.63
C VAL A 201 3.82 4.94 16.32
N ARG A 202 3.54 3.81 15.64
CA ARG A 202 2.78 2.70 16.23
C ARG A 202 3.45 2.11 17.47
N ASP A 203 4.77 1.96 17.44
CA ASP A 203 5.54 1.43 18.57
C ASP A 203 5.53 2.42 19.73
N TRP A 204 5.65 3.72 19.44
CA TRP A 204 5.51 4.75 20.46
C TRP A 204 4.11 4.76 21.10
N LEU A 205 3.04 4.70 20.30
CA LEU A 205 1.66 4.62 20.80
C LEU A 205 1.42 3.40 21.68
N LYS A 206 1.98 2.25 21.33
CA LYS A 206 1.90 1.02 22.16
C LYS A 206 2.64 1.16 23.49
N ALA A 207 3.78 1.85 23.47
CA ALA A 207 4.56 2.10 24.69
C ALA A 207 3.96 3.19 25.58
N ASN A 208 3.05 4.01 25.05
CA ASN A 208 2.42 5.12 25.74
C ASN A 208 0.88 5.07 25.59
N PRO A 209 0.20 4.07 26.15
CA PRO A 209 -1.24 3.84 25.95
C PRO A 209 -2.11 4.97 26.51
N ASP A 210 -1.63 5.67 27.55
CA ASP A 210 -2.35 6.76 28.23
C ASP A 210 -2.02 8.14 27.65
N ASN A 211 -1.47 8.21 26.43
CA ASN A 211 -1.21 9.49 25.77
C ASN A 211 -2.51 10.14 25.32
N ASP A 212 -2.56 11.48 25.35
CA ASP A 212 -3.69 12.30 24.90
C ASP A 212 -3.80 12.37 23.35
N LEU A 213 -3.30 11.38 22.62
CA LEU A 213 -3.17 11.35 21.16
C LEU A 213 -2.27 12.48 20.60
N LEU A 214 -1.48 13.11 21.46
CA LEU A 214 -0.48 14.10 21.07
C LEU A 214 0.88 13.42 20.94
N LEU A 215 1.43 13.40 19.73
CA LEU A 215 2.77 12.91 19.49
C LEU A 215 3.80 13.95 19.96
N PRO A 216 4.86 13.56 20.69
CA PRO A 216 5.98 14.44 20.96
C PRO A 216 6.66 14.89 19.66
N ASP A 217 7.18 16.11 19.64
CA ASP A 217 7.89 16.68 18.48
C ASP A 217 9.01 15.78 17.97
N GLU A 218 9.72 15.11 18.87
CA GLU A 218 10.77 14.17 18.52
C GLU A 218 10.24 12.98 17.68
N VAL A 219 9.06 12.47 18.01
CA VAL A 219 8.42 11.36 17.28
C VAL A 219 7.97 11.84 15.91
N VAL A 220 7.40 13.04 15.84
CA VAL A 220 6.99 13.68 14.58
C VAL A 220 8.19 13.90 13.67
N VAL A 221 9.26 14.52 14.17
CA VAL A 221 10.47 14.81 13.40
C VAL A 221 11.10 13.54 12.85
N LYS A 222 11.31 12.51 13.70
CA LYS A 222 11.88 11.22 13.26
C LYS A 222 11.01 10.55 12.20
N THR A 223 9.69 10.62 12.31
CA THR A 223 8.78 10.04 11.31
C THR A 223 8.88 10.78 9.98
N VAL A 224 8.90 12.11 10.01
CA VAL A 224 9.06 12.95 8.82
C VAL A 224 10.39 12.69 8.13
N ASP A 225 11.49 12.58 8.90
CA ASP A 225 12.82 12.30 8.36
C ASP A 225 12.85 10.92 7.67
N LYS A 226 12.21 9.89 8.24
CA LYS A 226 12.08 8.58 7.61
C LYS A 226 11.30 8.62 6.29
N TYR A 227 10.22 9.40 6.23
CA TYR A 227 9.44 9.58 5.01
C TYR A 227 10.25 10.30 3.91
N LYS A 228 11.01 11.34 4.28
CA LYS A 228 11.90 12.05 3.36
C LYS A 228 13.02 11.15 2.85
N GLU A 229 13.66 10.39 3.74
CA GLU A 229 14.70 9.43 3.39
C GLU A 229 14.21 8.41 2.36
N ALA A 230 13.05 7.79 2.61
CA ALA A 230 12.43 6.86 1.66
C ALA A 230 12.11 7.53 0.31
N PHE A 231 11.59 8.77 0.34
CA PHE A 231 11.31 9.52 -0.87
C PHE A 231 12.58 9.76 -1.69
N GLU A 232 13.64 10.23 -1.05
CA GLU A 232 14.90 10.57 -1.72
C GLU A 232 15.60 9.32 -2.29
N LEU A 233 15.60 8.22 -1.55
CA LEU A 233 16.15 6.95 -2.02
C LEU A 233 15.40 6.42 -3.24
N LEU A 234 14.07 6.41 -3.19
CA LEU A 234 13.24 5.83 -4.25
C LEU A 234 13.17 6.72 -5.49
N THR A 235 13.07 8.03 -5.33
CA THR A 235 12.87 8.93 -6.46
C THR A 235 14.16 9.53 -7.02
N GLY A 236 15.22 9.52 -6.24
CA GLY A 236 16.48 10.23 -6.57
C GLY A 236 16.38 11.76 -6.46
N HIS A 237 15.25 12.29 -5.98
CA HIS A 237 15.01 13.73 -5.82
C HIS A 237 15.08 14.11 -4.34
N LYS A 238 15.61 15.31 -4.05
CA LYS A 238 15.51 15.86 -2.70
C LYS A 238 14.07 16.29 -2.40
N PHE A 239 13.66 16.08 -1.17
CA PHE A 239 12.37 16.57 -0.67
C PHE A 239 12.55 18.03 -0.27
N ASN A 240 11.96 18.93 -1.04
CA ASN A 240 11.99 20.40 -0.81
C ASN A 240 10.71 20.86 -0.12
#